data_5186c98a41071d1c334723ac88fdd36d
#
_entry.id   5186c98a41071d1c334723ac88fdd36d
#
_cell.length_a   1.000
_cell.length_b   1.000
_cell.length_c   1.000
_cell.angle_alpha   90.00
_cell.angle_beta   90.00
_cell.angle_gamma   90.00
#
_symmetry.space_group_name_H-M   'P 1'
#
loop_
_entity.id
_entity.type
_entity.pdbx_description
1 polymer ?
#
loop_
_entity_poly.entity_id
_entity_poly.type
_entity_poly.pdbx_seq_one_letter_code
_entity_poly.pdbx_strand_id
1 'polypeptide(L)'
;MKDDYILIVDDELPIREMIHTSLDMAGFQCLQAEDAKQAHQIIVDQRPALILLDWMLPGGVSGVDLCRRLKRDENLAEIPVIMLTARGEEDHKVQGLDAGADDYMTKPFSTRELVSRIKAVLRRANALSGEKQLMPMV
;
A
#
# COMPACT_ATOMS: atom_id res chain seq x y z
N MET A 1 9.68 -13.86 -2.06
CA MET A 1 11.00 -13.30 -1.70
C MET A 1 10.97 -12.81 -0.28
N LYS A 2 12.05 -12.96 0.42
CA LYS A 2 12.15 -12.53 1.81
C LYS A 2 12.00 -11.01 1.98
N ASP A 3 12.22 -10.28 0.92
CA ASP A 3 12.17 -8.82 0.96
C ASP A 3 10.80 -8.25 0.53
N ASP A 4 9.83 -9.13 0.34
CA ASP A 4 8.50 -8.70 -0.11
C ASP A 4 7.62 -8.39 1.09
N TYR A 5 7.90 -7.27 1.74
CA TYR A 5 7.10 -6.80 2.86
C TYR A 5 5.90 -6.02 2.38
N ILE A 6 4.79 -6.21 3.09
CA ILE A 6 3.62 -5.34 2.94
C ILE A 6 3.67 -4.36 4.12
N LEU A 7 3.69 -3.07 3.84
CA LEU A 7 3.66 -2.06 4.89
C LEU A 7 2.21 -1.66 5.15
N ILE A 8 1.79 -1.75 6.40
CA ILE A 8 0.43 -1.39 6.82
C ILE A 8 0.52 -0.06 7.57
N VAL A 9 -0.11 0.98 7.03
CA VAL A 9 -0.09 2.32 7.60
C VAL A 9 -1.50 2.71 8.04
N ASP A 10 -1.74 2.69 9.35
CA ASP A 10 -3.04 3.01 9.94
C ASP A 10 -2.76 3.41 11.39
N ASP A 11 -3.44 4.45 11.88
CA ASP A 11 -3.21 4.92 13.24
C ASP A 11 -3.93 4.08 14.30
N GLU A 12 -4.85 3.22 13.90
CA GLU A 12 -5.60 2.39 14.82
C GLU A 12 -4.94 1.02 14.98
N LEU A 13 -4.38 0.77 16.14
CA LEU A 13 -3.67 -0.47 16.42
C LEU A 13 -4.51 -1.73 16.17
N PRO A 14 -5.79 -1.80 16.60
CA PRO A 14 -6.57 -3.01 16.35
C PRO A 14 -6.73 -3.32 14.86
N ILE A 15 -6.88 -2.29 14.04
CA ILE A 15 -7.01 -2.48 12.59
C ILE A 15 -5.70 -2.97 11.99
N ARG A 16 -4.58 -2.35 12.38
CA ARG A 16 -3.26 -2.80 11.91
C ARG A 16 -3.00 -4.26 12.27
N GLU A 17 -3.33 -4.63 13.51
CA GLU A 17 -3.10 -6.00 13.96
C GLU A 17 -3.99 -7.01 13.24
N MET A 18 -5.25 -6.62 13.01
CA MET A 18 -6.17 -7.48 12.24
C MET A 18 -5.63 -7.72 10.84
N ILE A 19 -5.22 -6.66 10.16
CA ILE A 19 -4.66 -6.76 8.81
C ILE A 19 -3.38 -7.59 8.83
N HIS A 20 -2.50 -7.31 9.79
CA HIS A 20 -1.23 -8.03 9.92
C HIS A 20 -1.46 -9.53 10.06
N THR A 21 -2.36 -9.91 10.96
CA THR A 21 -2.68 -11.32 11.19
C THR A 21 -3.21 -11.97 9.91
N SER A 22 -4.13 -11.28 9.23
CA SER A 22 -4.72 -11.79 8.00
C SER A 22 -3.68 -12.01 6.91
N LEU A 23 -2.78 -11.06 6.75
CA LEU A 23 -1.74 -11.16 5.73
C LEU A 23 -0.68 -12.18 6.08
N ASP A 24 -0.35 -12.28 7.36
CA ASP A 24 0.59 -13.27 7.83
C ASP A 24 0.08 -14.68 7.53
N MET A 25 -1.21 -14.91 7.78
CA MET A 25 -1.85 -16.19 7.46
C MET A 25 -1.86 -16.47 5.96
N ALA A 26 -1.84 -15.44 5.15
CA ALA A 26 -1.80 -15.60 3.69
C ALA A 26 -0.37 -15.75 3.15
N GLY A 27 0.63 -15.73 4.03
CA GLY A 27 2.03 -15.93 3.64
C GLY A 27 2.83 -14.67 3.40
N PHE A 28 2.29 -13.50 3.71
CA PHE A 28 3.00 -12.23 3.52
C PHE A 28 3.73 -11.84 4.80
N GLN A 29 4.87 -11.19 4.62
CA GLN A 29 5.56 -10.55 5.73
C GLN A 29 5.10 -9.12 5.81
N CYS A 30 4.86 -8.62 7.03
CA CYS A 30 4.29 -7.30 7.22
C CYS A 30 5.13 -6.43 8.14
N LEU A 31 5.08 -5.13 7.85
CA LEU A 31 5.60 -4.08 8.71
C LEU A 31 4.45 -3.14 9.01
N GLN A 32 4.52 -2.42 10.12
CA GLN A 32 3.43 -1.53 10.53
C GLN A 32 3.97 -0.13 10.81
N ALA A 33 3.15 0.87 10.49
CA ALA A 33 3.42 2.26 10.82
C ALA A 33 2.12 2.93 11.25
N GLU A 34 2.20 3.87 12.19
CA GLU A 34 1.02 4.52 12.74
C GLU A 34 0.80 5.93 12.21
N ASP A 35 1.78 6.50 11.51
CA ASP A 35 1.65 7.82 10.90
C ASP A 35 2.54 7.91 9.65
N ALA A 36 2.41 9.04 8.95
CA ALA A 36 3.13 9.23 7.70
C ALA A 36 4.64 9.31 7.88
N LYS A 37 5.09 9.90 8.98
CA LYS A 37 6.52 10.05 9.25
C LYS A 37 7.18 8.70 9.46
N GLN A 38 6.57 7.87 10.30
CA GLN A 38 7.07 6.52 10.55
C GLN A 38 7.03 5.68 9.28
N ALA A 39 5.94 5.81 8.52
CA ALA A 39 5.79 5.09 7.26
C ALA A 39 6.89 5.47 6.28
N HIS A 40 7.16 6.75 6.11
CA HIS A 40 8.18 7.22 5.18
C HIS A 40 9.56 6.66 5.54
N GLN A 41 9.88 6.66 6.83
CA GLN A 41 11.14 6.10 7.31
C GLN A 41 11.29 4.63 6.93
N ILE A 42 10.23 3.86 7.16
CA ILE A 42 10.25 2.44 6.83
C ILE A 42 10.34 2.23 5.32
N ILE A 43 9.63 3.03 4.55
CA ILE A 43 9.63 2.92 3.09
C ILE A 43 11.03 3.14 2.53
N VAL A 44 11.72 4.16 3.02
CA VAL A 44 13.07 4.47 2.57
C VAL A 44 14.05 3.37 2.98
N ASP A 45 13.94 2.88 4.22
CA ASP A 45 14.88 1.90 4.75
C ASP A 45 14.64 0.49 4.25
N GLN A 46 13.38 0.07 4.12
CA GLN A 46 13.03 -1.33 3.84
C GLN A 46 12.48 -1.54 2.44
N ARG A 47 12.05 -0.50 1.77
CA ARG A 47 11.46 -0.58 0.43
C ARG A 47 10.43 -1.70 0.30
N PRO A 48 9.23 -1.54 0.87
CA PRO A 48 8.22 -2.60 0.82
C PRO A 48 7.76 -2.89 -0.61
N ALA A 49 7.21 -4.08 -0.81
CA ALA A 49 6.66 -4.49 -2.09
C ALA A 49 5.31 -3.84 -2.37
N LEU A 50 4.61 -3.43 -1.31
CA LEU A 50 3.29 -2.82 -1.42
C LEU A 50 2.98 -2.07 -0.13
N ILE A 51 2.24 -0.97 -0.24
CA ILE A 51 1.85 -0.16 0.90
C ILE A 51 0.32 -0.13 0.99
N LEU A 52 -0.22 -0.53 2.15
CA LEU A 52 -1.62 -0.32 2.49
C LEU A 52 -1.67 0.95 3.30
N LEU A 53 -2.37 1.96 2.80
CA LEU A 53 -2.26 3.30 3.34
C LEU A 53 -3.63 3.86 3.69
N ASP A 54 -3.87 4.04 4.99
CA ASP A 54 -5.11 4.64 5.47
C ASP A 54 -5.16 6.11 5.04
N TRP A 55 -6.33 6.55 4.62
CA TRP A 55 -6.55 7.93 4.21
C TRP A 55 -6.33 8.91 5.36
N MET A 56 -6.88 8.57 6.52
CA MET A 56 -6.87 9.44 7.69
C MET A 56 -5.73 9.08 8.62
N LEU A 57 -4.69 9.89 8.61
CA LEU A 57 -3.53 9.71 9.48
C LEU A 57 -3.32 10.94 10.34
N PRO A 58 -2.80 10.77 11.57
CA PRO A 58 -2.48 11.90 12.43
C PRO A 58 -1.19 12.59 12.00
N GLY A 59 -0.92 13.74 12.60
CA GLY A 59 0.37 14.41 12.44
C GLY A 59 0.50 15.37 11.29
N GLY A 60 -0.62 15.79 10.71
CA GLY A 60 -0.61 16.85 9.70
C GLY A 60 -0.32 16.41 8.28
N VAL A 61 0.03 15.16 8.07
CA VAL A 61 0.23 14.61 6.73
C VAL A 61 -0.74 13.45 6.56
N SER A 62 -1.70 13.61 5.67
CA SER A 62 -2.70 12.57 5.41
C SER A 62 -2.11 11.43 4.58
N GLY A 63 -2.85 10.32 4.49
CA GLY A 63 -2.44 9.22 3.64
C GLY A 63 -2.34 9.64 2.18
N VAL A 64 -3.28 10.47 1.71
CA VAL A 64 -3.25 10.92 0.32
C VAL A 64 -2.04 11.82 0.06
N ASP A 65 -1.67 12.64 1.03
CA ASP A 65 -0.47 13.49 0.90
C ASP A 65 0.79 12.63 0.82
N LEU A 66 0.86 11.60 1.65
CA LEU A 66 2.00 10.68 1.61
C LEU A 66 2.05 9.96 0.26
N CYS A 67 0.90 9.51 -0.25
CA CYS A 67 0.84 8.86 -1.55
C CYS A 67 1.37 9.78 -2.65
N ARG A 68 0.95 11.04 -2.67
CA ARG A 68 1.44 12.01 -3.65
C ARG A 68 2.95 12.18 -3.57
N ARG A 69 3.49 12.28 -2.36
CA ARG A 69 4.94 12.40 -2.16
C ARG A 69 5.70 11.20 -2.69
N LEU A 70 5.18 10.01 -2.40
CA LEU A 70 5.82 8.78 -2.86
C LEU A 70 5.82 8.69 -4.39
N LYS A 71 4.72 9.07 -5.02
CA LYS A 71 4.59 8.98 -6.48
C LYS A 71 5.41 10.04 -7.21
N ARG A 72 5.83 11.08 -6.53
CA ARG A 72 6.72 12.10 -7.09
C ARG A 72 8.19 11.78 -6.92
N ASP A 73 8.52 10.82 -6.06
CA ASP A 73 9.90 10.43 -5.79
C ASP A 73 10.30 9.34 -6.78
N GLU A 74 11.27 9.62 -7.62
CA GLU A 74 11.72 8.68 -8.66
C GLU A 74 12.10 7.31 -8.11
N ASN A 75 12.64 7.28 -6.90
CA ASN A 75 13.10 6.03 -6.29
C ASN A 75 11.96 5.22 -5.68
N LEU A 76 10.84 5.84 -5.36
CA LEU A 76 9.75 5.22 -4.62
C LEU A 76 8.47 5.10 -5.44
N ALA A 77 8.38 5.78 -6.58
CA ALA A 77 7.15 5.86 -7.36
C ALA A 77 6.61 4.52 -7.84
N GLU A 78 7.48 3.54 -8.00
CA GLU A 78 7.07 2.23 -8.50
C GLU A 78 6.45 1.33 -7.42
N ILE A 79 6.61 1.68 -6.16
CA ILE A 79 6.02 0.89 -5.07
C ILE A 79 4.50 1.04 -5.13
N PRO A 80 3.76 -0.06 -5.32
CA PRO A 80 2.30 0.05 -5.41
C PRO A 80 1.67 0.45 -4.09
N VAL A 81 0.63 1.27 -4.18
CA VAL A 81 -0.11 1.79 -3.02
C VAL A 81 -1.58 1.45 -3.16
N ILE A 82 -2.16 0.83 -2.14
CA ILE A 82 -3.59 0.64 -2.02
C ILE A 82 -4.08 1.56 -0.91
N MET A 83 -4.98 2.49 -1.26
CA MET A 83 -5.56 3.39 -0.28
C MET A 83 -6.72 2.72 0.44
N LEU A 84 -6.81 2.93 1.75
CA LEU A 84 -7.93 2.47 2.56
C LEU A 84 -8.75 3.68 2.98
N THR A 85 -10.03 3.69 2.65
CA THR A 85 -10.87 4.85 2.89
C THR A 85 -12.18 4.46 3.57
N ALA A 86 -12.82 5.44 4.25
CA ALA A 86 -14.08 5.19 4.94
C ALA A 86 -15.23 5.07 3.93
N ARG A 87 -16.22 4.27 4.32
CA ARG A 87 -17.44 4.11 3.53
C ARG A 87 -18.13 5.47 3.34
N GLY A 88 -18.60 5.72 2.13
CA GLY A 88 -19.32 6.95 1.83
C GLY A 88 -18.46 8.11 1.39
N GLU A 89 -17.15 7.93 1.33
CA GLU A 89 -16.23 8.99 0.95
C GLU A 89 -15.86 8.89 -0.53
N GLU A 90 -16.83 9.19 -1.39
CA GLU A 90 -16.63 9.11 -2.85
C GLU A 90 -15.53 10.05 -3.34
N ASP A 91 -15.43 11.24 -2.73
CA ASP A 91 -14.39 12.19 -3.11
C ASP A 91 -13.00 11.66 -2.84
N HIS A 92 -12.84 10.81 -1.81
CA HIS A 92 -11.56 10.18 -1.51
C HIS A 92 -11.11 9.27 -2.64
N LYS A 93 -12.06 8.60 -3.29
CA LYS A 93 -11.77 7.73 -4.41
C LYS A 93 -11.11 8.49 -5.54
N VAL A 94 -11.70 9.60 -5.93
CA VAL A 94 -11.18 10.44 -7.00
C VAL A 94 -9.82 11.01 -6.63
N GLN A 95 -9.68 11.54 -5.42
CA GLN A 95 -8.44 12.11 -4.96
C GLN A 95 -7.32 11.06 -4.86
N GLY A 96 -7.67 9.84 -4.45
CA GLY A 96 -6.71 8.74 -4.38
C GLY A 96 -6.17 8.36 -5.75
N LEU A 97 -7.04 8.28 -6.75
CA LEU A 97 -6.62 8.01 -8.12
C LEU A 97 -5.76 9.14 -8.66
N ASP A 98 -6.15 10.39 -8.38
CA ASP A 98 -5.37 11.55 -8.81
C ASP A 98 -4.00 11.60 -8.14
N ALA A 99 -3.91 11.07 -6.92
CA ALA A 99 -2.64 11.00 -6.19
C ALA A 99 -1.71 9.91 -6.72
N GLY A 100 -2.22 9.04 -7.58
CA GLY A 100 -1.44 7.97 -8.17
C GLY A 100 -1.55 6.62 -7.49
N ALA A 101 -2.53 6.44 -6.61
CA ALA A 101 -2.74 5.14 -5.97
C ALA A 101 -3.06 4.07 -7.01
N ASP A 102 -2.58 2.87 -6.76
CA ASP A 102 -2.77 1.75 -7.70
C ASP A 102 -4.13 1.07 -7.53
N ASP A 103 -4.69 1.18 -6.34
CA ASP A 103 -6.03 0.67 -6.05
C ASP A 103 -6.49 1.32 -4.76
N TYR A 104 -7.74 1.10 -4.39
CA TYR A 104 -8.23 1.51 -3.09
C TYR A 104 -9.37 0.64 -2.66
N MET A 105 -9.59 0.59 -1.35
CA MET A 105 -10.63 -0.22 -0.75
C MET A 105 -11.40 0.60 0.26
N THR A 106 -12.69 0.33 0.36
CA THR A 106 -13.57 0.99 1.31
C THR A 106 -13.69 0.15 2.57
N LYS A 107 -13.52 0.77 3.72
CA LYS A 107 -13.79 0.12 5.02
C LYS A 107 -15.29 0.11 5.27
N PRO A 108 -15.82 -0.94 5.86
CA PRO A 108 -15.16 -2.18 6.23
C PRO A 108 -14.96 -3.10 5.01
N PHE A 109 -13.88 -3.83 5.02
CA PHE A 109 -13.58 -4.80 3.96
C PHE A 109 -13.38 -6.18 4.58
N SER A 110 -13.55 -7.21 3.77
CA SER A 110 -13.27 -8.57 4.24
C SER A 110 -11.78 -8.87 4.05
N THR A 111 -11.26 -9.76 4.87
CA THR A 111 -9.90 -10.27 4.72
C THR A 111 -9.68 -10.85 3.34
N ARG A 112 -10.66 -11.60 2.85
CA ARG A 112 -10.60 -12.23 1.54
C ARG A 112 -10.46 -11.20 0.42
N GLU A 113 -11.24 -10.13 0.49
CA GLU A 113 -11.15 -9.05 -0.50
C GLU A 113 -9.80 -8.38 -0.45
N LEU A 114 -9.31 -8.07 0.75
CA LEU A 114 -8.02 -7.44 0.94
C LEU A 114 -6.89 -8.27 0.32
N VAL A 115 -6.83 -9.55 0.65
CA VAL A 115 -5.80 -10.44 0.12
C VAL A 115 -5.87 -10.55 -1.40
N SER A 116 -7.08 -10.65 -1.95
CA SER A 116 -7.28 -10.74 -3.39
C SER A 116 -6.77 -9.49 -4.12
N ARG A 117 -7.04 -8.31 -3.56
CA ARG A 117 -6.59 -7.06 -4.18
C ARG A 117 -5.08 -6.91 -4.09
N ILE A 118 -4.50 -7.29 -2.96
CA ILE A 118 -3.04 -7.26 -2.80
C ILE A 118 -2.39 -8.15 -3.85
N LYS A 119 -2.88 -9.37 -3.99
CA LYS A 119 -2.32 -10.30 -4.98
C LYS A 119 -2.47 -9.76 -6.41
N ALA A 120 -3.60 -9.14 -6.72
CA ALA A 120 -3.83 -8.59 -8.06
C ALA A 120 -2.87 -7.43 -8.35
N VAL A 121 -2.68 -6.54 -7.38
CA VAL A 121 -1.78 -5.40 -7.55
C VAL A 121 -0.34 -5.86 -7.68
N LEU A 122 0.08 -6.82 -6.85
CA LEU A 122 1.44 -7.37 -6.91
C LEU A 122 1.68 -8.07 -8.25
N ARG A 123 0.69 -8.79 -8.75
CA ARG A 123 0.80 -9.47 -10.04
C ARG A 123 1.06 -8.49 -11.17
N ARG A 124 0.33 -7.37 -11.18
CA ARG A 124 0.51 -6.34 -12.21
C ARG A 124 1.90 -5.71 -12.13
N ALA A 125 2.34 -5.41 -10.92
CA ALA A 125 3.66 -4.81 -10.72
C ALA A 125 4.76 -5.79 -11.17
N ASN A 126 4.64 -7.04 -10.79
CA ASN A 126 5.62 -8.07 -11.14
C ASN A 126 5.61 -8.38 -12.64
N ALA A 127 4.44 -8.35 -13.26
CA ALA A 127 4.32 -8.59 -14.69
C ALA A 127 5.06 -7.52 -15.48
N LEU A 128 4.92 -6.26 -15.09
CA LEU A 128 5.65 -5.16 -15.74
C LEU A 128 7.15 -5.31 -15.58
N SER A 129 7.60 -5.66 -14.37
CA SER A 129 9.02 -5.95 -14.13
C SER A 129 9.49 -7.13 -14.94
N GLY A 130 8.68 -8.18 -14.99
CA GLY A 130 8.99 -9.38 -15.75
C GLY A 130 9.11 -9.11 -17.23
N GLU A 131 8.22 -8.29 -17.77
CA GLU A 131 8.28 -7.91 -19.19
C GLU A 131 9.57 -7.17 -19.49
N LYS A 132 9.95 -6.24 -18.62
CA LYS A 132 11.19 -5.49 -18.80
C LYS A 132 12.41 -6.41 -18.78
N GLN A 133 12.38 -7.41 -17.93
CA GLN A 133 13.47 -8.35 -17.79
C GLN A 133 13.55 -9.33 -18.95
N LEU A 134 12.41 -9.74 -19.47
CA LEU A 134 12.33 -10.76 -20.51
C LEU A 134 12.54 -10.20 -21.92
N MET A 135 12.24 -8.92 -22.12
CA MET A 135 12.34 -8.31 -23.44
C MET A 135 13.69 -8.52 -24.12
N PRO A 136 14.81 -8.32 -23.43
CA PRO A 136 16.11 -8.51 -24.06
C PRO A 136 16.40 -9.95 -24.45
N MET A 137 15.65 -10.89 -23.93
CA MET A 137 15.87 -12.31 -24.19
C MET A 137 15.10 -12.83 -25.39
N VAL A 138 14.16 -12.04 -25.83
CA VAL A 138 13.33 -12.40 -26.97
C VAL A 138 13.93 -11.88 -28.26
#